data_5ccc64d25cff5a87a8d6f17514f3c26b
#
_entry.id   5ccc64d25cff5a87a8d6f17514f3c26b
#
_cell.length_a   1.000
_cell.length_b   1.000
_cell.length_c   1.000
_cell.angle_alpha   90.00
_cell.angle_beta   90.00
_cell.angle_gamma   90.00
#
_symmetry.space_group_name_H-M   'P 1'
#
loop_
_entity.id
_entity.type
_entity.pdbx_description
1 polymer ?
#
loop_
_entity_poly.entity_id
_entity_poly.type
_entity_poly.pdbx_seq_one_letter_code
_entity_poly.pdbx_strand_id
1 'polypeptide(L)'
;MPPDAAVLGRTLAGEIAGLRTFVAVLREEQQSLIHGALEQLAQFAEPKAKCLIELTRLGELRLQVLRDHGLSADRAGMERLLREHAKSAPQVLAAWRELLTLTADAHHLNDLNGTLIATRLRGTQQALAALFSAARIPGAYAADGSTVPYRTLHQLAVA
;
A
#
# COMPACT_ATOMS: atom_id res chain seq x y z
N MET A 1 0.40 -10.95 -34.62
CA MET A 1 0.84 -10.97 -33.21
C MET A 1 0.56 -12.35 -32.65
N PRO A 2 1.53 -13.05 -32.03
CA PRO A 2 1.31 -14.34 -31.41
C PRO A 2 0.16 -14.21 -30.37
N PRO A 3 -0.69 -15.24 -30.21
CA PRO A 3 -1.83 -15.18 -29.29
C PRO A 3 -1.40 -14.85 -27.85
N ASP A 4 -0.24 -15.30 -27.43
CA ASP A 4 0.31 -15.06 -26.10
C ASP A 4 0.72 -13.60 -25.87
N ALA A 5 1.26 -12.91 -26.88
CA ALA A 5 1.57 -11.49 -26.81
C ALA A 5 0.30 -10.63 -26.69
N ALA A 6 -0.83 -11.08 -27.26
CA ALA A 6 -2.12 -10.41 -27.11
C ALA A 6 -2.70 -10.62 -25.69
N VAL A 7 -2.57 -11.81 -25.13
CA VAL A 7 -2.99 -12.10 -23.75
C VAL A 7 -2.14 -11.28 -22.78
N LEU A 8 -0.82 -11.34 -22.93
CA LEU A 8 0.11 -10.60 -22.08
C LEU A 8 -0.14 -9.08 -22.15
N GLY A 9 -0.36 -8.55 -23.36
CA GLY A 9 -0.66 -7.13 -23.56
C GLY A 9 -1.95 -6.70 -22.83
N ARG A 10 -3.01 -7.49 -22.89
CA ARG A 10 -4.26 -7.22 -22.14
C ARG A 10 -4.07 -7.30 -20.64
N THR A 11 -3.33 -8.30 -20.16
CA THR A 11 -3.04 -8.46 -18.72
C THR A 11 -2.25 -7.26 -18.20
N LEU A 12 -1.17 -6.86 -18.89
CA LEU A 12 -0.38 -5.69 -18.53
C LEU A 12 -1.21 -4.39 -18.55
N ALA A 13 -2.08 -4.21 -19.55
CA ALA A 13 -2.97 -3.06 -19.60
C ALA A 13 -3.93 -3.01 -18.39
N GLY A 14 -4.45 -4.16 -17.97
CA GLY A 14 -5.26 -4.27 -16.76
C GLY A 14 -4.46 -3.95 -15.48
N GLU A 15 -3.24 -4.50 -15.34
CA GLU A 15 -2.35 -4.20 -14.21
C GLU A 15 -2.00 -2.69 -14.15
N ILE A 16 -1.69 -2.06 -15.29
CA ILE A 16 -1.43 -0.63 -15.39
C ILE A 16 -2.64 0.19 -14.95
N ALA A 17 -3.83 -0.14 -15.44
CA ALA A 17 -5.07 0.54 -15.04
C ALA A 17 -5.34 0.41 -13.54
N GLY A 18 -5.18 -0.79 -12.99
CA GLY A 18 -5.31 -1.06 -11.55
C GLY A 18 -4.29 -0.30 -10.71
N LEU A 19 -3.02 -0.25 -11.14
CA LEU A 19 -1.98 0.52 -10.45
C LEU A 19 -2.22 2.03 -10.50
N ARG A 20 -2.68 2.56 -11.63
CA ARG A 20 -3.06 3.98 -11.72
C ARG A 20 -4.17 4.33 -10.73
N THR A 21 -5.18 3.47 -10.61
CA THR A 21 -6.25 3.63 -9.62
C THR A 21 -5.69 3.55 -8.20
N PHE A 22 -4.84 2.58 -7.91
CA PHE A 22 -4.21 2.43 -6.60
C PHE A 22 -3.35 3.64 -6.22
N VAL A 23 -2.53 4.15 -7.13
CA VAL A 23 -1.74 5.38 -6.95
C VAL A 23 -2.63 6.60 -6.69
N ALA A 24 -3.77 6.72 -7.37
CA ALA A 24 -4.73 7.79 -7.11
C ALA A 24 -5.28 7.73 -5.68
N VAL A 25 -5.70 6.54 -5.23
CA VAL A 25 -6.17 6.33 -3.84
C VAL A 25 -5.08 6.66 -2.82
N LEU A 26 -3.83 6.25 -3.06
CA LEU A 26 -2.70 6.57 -2.18
C LEU A 26 -2.41 8.08 -2.10
N ARG A 27 -2.57 8.80 -3.20
CA ARG A 27 -2.41 10.26 -3.23
C ARG A 27 -3.50 10.98 -2.44
N GLU A 28 -4.76 10.54 -2.57
CA GLU A 28 -5.87 11.07 -1.79
C GLU A 28 -5.68 10.81 -0.30
N GLU A 29 -5.28 9.58 0.09
CA GLU A 29 -4.91 9.24 1.46
C GLU A 29 -3.79 10.15 1.98
N GLN A 30 -2.75 10.39 1.17
CA GLN A 30 -1.64 11.28 1.52
C GLN A 30 -2.12 12.71 1.77
N GLN A 31 -2.99 13.24 0.93
CA GLN A 31 -3.57 14.58 1.13
C GLN A 31 -4.35 14.66 2.43
N SER A 32 -5.20 13.67 2.75
CA SER A 32 -5.91 13.61 4.02
C SER A 32 -4.94 13.56 5.22
N LEU A 33 -3.85 12.82 5.12
CA LEU A 33 -2.80 12.76 6.13
C LEU A 33 -2.10 14.12 6.30
N ILE A 34 -1.75 14.79 5.21
CA ILE A 34 -1.08 16.11 5.25
C ILE A 34 -1.98 17.15 5.92
N HIS A 35 -3.27 17.17 5.58
CA HIS A 35 -4.23 18.13 6.13
C HIS A 35 -4.74 17.76 7.53
N GLY A 36 -4.36 16.58 8.06
CA GLY A 36 -4.75 16.15 9.40
C GLY A 36 -6.19 15.62 9.50
N ALA A 37 -6.84 15.31 8.37
CA ALA A 37 -8.19 14.76 8.30
C ALA A 37 -8.19 13.25 8.62
N LEU A 38 -7.80 12.90 9.85
CA LEU A 38 -7.57 11.51 10.27
C LEU A 38 -8.85 10.67 10.28
N GLU A 39 -9.99 11.30 10.51
CA GLU A 39 -11.32 10.67 10.46
C GLU A 39 -11.67 10.12 9.06
N GLN A 40 -11.02 10.65 8.03
CA GLN A 40 -11.24 10.20 6.64
C GLN A 40 -10.39 8.99 6.26
N LEU A 41 -9.42 8.57 7.06
CA LEU A 41 -8.48 7.51 6.67
C LEU A 41 -9.16 6.15 6.48
N ALA A 42 -10.19 5.85 7.26
CA ALA A 42 -10.92 4.59 7.17
C ALA A 42 -11.55 4.36 5.78
N GLN A 43 -11.93 5.43 5.08
CA GLN A 43 -12.54 5.34 3.74
C GLN A 43 -11.58 4.80 2.66
N PHE A 44 -10.27 4.88 2.87
CA PHE A 44 -9.28 4.41 1.90
C PHE A 44 -8.99 2.90 2.01
N ALA A 45 -9.37 2.25 3.11
CA ALA A 45 -9.05 0.84 3.35
C ALA A 45 -9.70 -0.08 2.32
N GLU A 46 -11.00 0.09 2.06
CA GLU A 46 -11.75 -0.75 1.11
C GLU A 46 -11.29 -0.55 -0.34
N PRO A 47 -11.15 0.69 -0.88
CA PRO A 47 -10.62 0.92 -2.21
C PRO A 47 -9.23 0.32 -2.41
N LYS A 48 -8.32 0.47 -1.43
CA LYS A 48 -6.98 -0.13 -1.49
C LYS A 48 -7.04 -1.64 -1.54
N ALA A 49 -7.86 -2.26 -0.69
CA ALA A 49 -8.03 -3.71 -0.68
C ALA A 49 -8.57 -4.24 -2.03
N LYS A 50 -9.57 -3.59 -2.62
CA LYS A 50 -10.11 -3.96 -3.93
C LYS A 50 -9.04 -3.88 -5.03
N CYS A 51 -8.26 -2.80 -5.07
CA CYS A 51 -7.15 -2.66 -6.01
C CYS A 51 -6.12 -3.79 -5.85
N LEU A 52 -5.72 -4.12 -4.63
CA LEU A 52 -4.72 -5.17 -4.36
C LEU A 52 -5.22 -6.56 -4.76
N ILE A 53 -6.49 -6.89 -4.51
CA ILE A 53 -7.09 -8.17 -4.93
C ILE A 53 -7.04 -8.29 -6.45
N GLU A 54 -7.47 -7.27 -7.20
CA GLU A 54 -7.46 -7.31 -8.65
C GLU A 54 -6.05 -7.33 -9.23
N LEU A 55 -5.12 -6.56 -8.69
CA LEU A 55 -3.71 -6.58 -9.09
C LEU A 55 -3.07 -7.94 -8.85
N THR A 56 -3.38 -8.60 -7.73
CA THR A 56 -2.90 -9.96 -7.44
C THR A 56 -3.43 -10.94 -8.49
N ARG A 57 -4.73 -10.89 -8.80
CA ARG A 57 -5.34 -11.75 -9.82
C ARG A 57 -4.70 -11.56 -11.20
N LEU A 58 -4.48 -10.32 -11.62
CA LEU A 58 -3.85 -10.01 -12.91
C LEU A 58 -2.37 -10.42 -12.93
N GLY A 59 -1.65 -10.21 -11.83
CA GLY A 59 -0.27 -10.67 -11.66
C GLY A 59 -0.15 -12.18 -11.82
N GLU A 60 -1.05 -12.96 -11.21
CA GLU A 60 -1.07 -14.42 -11.38
C GLU A 60 -1.32 -14.85 -12.82
N LEU A 61 -2.20 -14.17 -13.55
CA LEU A 61 -2.40 -14.44 -14.99
C LEU A 61 -1.12 -14.20 -15.79
N ARG A 62 -0.39 -13.12 -15.51
CA ARG A 62 0.90 -12.84 -16.14
C ARG A 62 1.94 -13.91 -15.80
N LEU A 63 2.03 -14.32 -14.54
CA LEU A 63 2.95 -15.39 -14.12
C LEU A 63 2.59 -16.74 -14.75
N GLN A 64 1.30 -17.01 -14.97
CA GLN A 64 0.87 -18.21 -15.68
C GLN A 64 1.37 -18.22 -17.12
N VAL A 65 1.30 -17.11 -17.85
CA VAL A 65 1.86 -16.99 -19.20
C VAL A 65 3.36 -17.33 -19.20
N LEU A 66 4.13 -16.89 -18.19
CA LEU A 66 5.55 -17.24 -18.09
C LEU A 66 5.76 -18.72 -17.86
N ARG A 67 4.99 -19.35 -16.97
CA ARG A 67 5.05 -20.79 -16.71
C ARG A 67 4.74 -21.63 -17.96
N ASP A 68 3.73 -21.21 -18.72
CA ASP A 68 3.33 -21.90 -19.96
C ASP A 68 4.43 -21.86 -21.03
N HIS A 69 5.32 -20.86 -20.97
CA HIS A 69 6.52 -20.75 -21.80
C HIS A 69 7.77 -21.43 -21.19
N GLY A 70 7.64 -22.11 -20.06
CA GLY A 70 8.77 -22.72 -19.35
C GLY A 70 9.77 -21.70 -18.79
N LEU A 71 9.32 -20.48 -18.53
CA LEU A 71 10.13 -19.41 -17.97
C LEU A 71 9.91 -19.28 -16.46
N SER A 72 10.89 -18.68 -15.77
CA SER A 72 10.73 -18.37 -14.35
C SER A 72 9.58 -17.36 -14.13
N ALA A 73 8.78 -17.61 -13.10
CA ALA A 73 7.63 -16.77 -12.75
C ALA A 73 8.07 -15.54 -11.95
N ASP A 74 8.96 -14.73 -12.55
CA ASP A 74 9.57 -13.56 -11.94
C ASP A 74 9.89 -12.48 -13.00
N ARG A 75 10.56 -11.42 -12.55
CA ARG A 75 11.02 -10.34 -13.43
C ARG A 75 11.99 -10.84 -14.52
N ALA A 76 12.89 -11.75 -14.17
CA ALA A 76 13.90 -12.26 -15.11
C ALA A 76 13.23 -13.06 -16.25
N GLY A 77 12.25 -13.90 -15.92
CA GLY A 77 11.44 -14.62 -16.91
C GLY A 77 10.69 -13.66 -17.84
N MET A 78 10.09 -12.60 -17.28
CA MET A 78 9.42 -11.57 -18.09
C MET A 78 10.37 -10.85 -19.04
N GLU A 79 11.53 -10.43 -18.54
CA GLU A 79 12.55 -9.76 -19.37
C GLU A 79 13.10 -10.69 -20.47
N ARG A 80 13.18 -11.99 -20.20
CA ARG A 80 13.56 -12.98 -21.22
C ARG A 80 12.49 -13.10 -22.30
N LEU A 81 11.23 -13.28 -21.91
CA LEU A 81 10.10 -13.34 -22.85
C LEU A 81 10.03 -12.11 -23.75
N LEU A 82 10.23 -10.92 -23.16
CA LEU A 82 10.22 -9.66 -23.89
C LEU A 82 11.39 -9.52 -24.88
N ARG A 83 12.59 -10.02 -24.54
CA ARG A 83 13.72 -10.05 -25.48
C ARG A 83 13.45 -10.89 -26.70
N GLU A 84 12.83 -12.05 -26.50
CA GLU A 84 12.45 -12.97 -27.59
C GLU A 84 11.39 -12.36 -28.53
N HIS A 85 10.52 -11.50 -28.00
CA HIS A 85 9.42 -10.88 -28.74
C HIS A 85 9.60 -9.37 -29.02
N ALA A 86 10.76 -8.80 -28.72
CA ALA A 86 11.01 -7.34 -28.79
C ALA A 86 10.68 -6.70 -30.15
N LYS A 87 10.93 -7.44 -31.25
CA LYS A 87 10.65 -6.95 -32.61
C LYS A 87 9.20 -7.11 -33.02
N SER A 88 8.48 -8.10 -32.49
CA SER A 88 7.11 -8.44 -32.87
C SER A 88 6.04 -7.74 -32.02
N ALA A 89 6.40 -7.30 -30.79
CA ALA A 89 5.45 -6.68 -29.85
C ALA A 89 6.09 -5.54 -29.02
N PRO A 90 6.56 -4.46 -29.65
CA PRO A 90 7.23 -3.35 -28.93
C PRO A 90 6.31 -2.68 -27.90
N GLN A 91 5.00 -2.70 -28.12
CA GLN A 91 4.01 -2.17 -27.18
C GLN A 91 3.96 -2.94 -25.87
N VAL A 92 4.23 -4.24 -25.86
CA VAL A 92 4.27 -5.06 -24.63
C VAL A 92 5.50 -4.69 -23.79
N LEU A 93 6.63 -4.40 -24.45
CA LEU A 93 7.83 -3.90 -23.76
C LEU A 93 7.58 -2.52 -23.14
N ALA A 94 6.90 -1.62 -23.85
CA ALA A 94 6.54 -0.31 -23.31
C ALA A 94 5.61 -0.43 -22.09
N ALA A 95 4.57 -1.27 -22.19
CA ALA A 95 3.64 -1.55 -21.10
C ALA A 95 4.36 -2.14 -19.87
N TRP A 96 5.30 -3.06 -20.08
CA TRP A 96 6.09 -3.60 -18.97
C TRP A 96 6.92 -2.53 -18.25
N ARG A 97 7.57 -1.65 -18.98
CA ARG A 97 8.33 -0.54 -18.39
C ARG A 97 7.43 0.41 -17.60
N GLU A 98 6.28 0.73 -18.15
CA GLU A 98 5.29 1.56 -17.46
C GLU A 98 4.80 0.88 -16.17
N LEU A 99 4.49 -0.42 -16.21
CA LEU A 99 4.09 -1.19 -15.04
C LEU A 99 5.13 -1.11 -13.93
N LEU A 100 6.42 -1.29 -14.27
CA LEU A 100 7.52 -1.21 -13.30
C LEU A 100 7.62 0.19 -12.67
N THR A 101 7.46 1.25 -13.46
CA THR A 101 7.48 2.62 -12.96
C THR A 101 6.33 2.87 -12.00
N LEU A 102 5.10 2.53 -12.39
CA LEU A 102 3.92 2.68 -11.54
C LEU A 102 4.01 1.85 -10.25
N THR A 103 4.59 0.65 -10.32
CA THR A 103 4.82 -0.19 -9.14
C THR A 103 5.78 0.49 -8.16
N ALA A 104 6.86 1.08 -8.66
CA ALA A 104 7.81 1.82 -7.82
C ALA A 104 7.16 3.05 -7.18
N ASP A 105 6.37 3.80 -7.94
CA ASP A 105 5.62 4.97 -7.44
C ASP A 105 4.61 4.58 -6.36
N ALA A 106 3.85 3.50 -6.58
CA ALA A 106 2.88 2.98 -5.62
C ALA A 106 3.56 2.55 -4.31
N HIS A 107 4.69 1.86 -4.41
CA HIS A 107 5.48 1.44 -3.24
C HIS A 107 5.95 2.65 -2.45
N HIS A 108 6.56 3.62 -3.12
CA HIS A 108 7.06 4.84 -2.48
C HIS A 108 5.95 5.63 -1.77
N LEU A 109 4.80 5.84 -2.44
CA LEU A 109 3.66 6.53 -1.83
C LEU A 109 3.10 5.77 -0.63
N ASN A 110 2.98 4.45 -0.72
CA ASN A 110 2.49 3.63 0.38
C ASN A 110 3.41 3.71 1.61
N ASP A 111 4.72 3.67 1.42
CA ASP A 111 5.71 3.78 2.48
C ASP A 111 5.69 5.18 3.14
N LEU A 112 5.56 6.23 2.32
CA LEU A 112 5.39 7.60 2.83
C LEU A 112 4.11 7.74 3.66
N ASN A 113 2.98 7.23 3.18
CA ASN A 113 1.72 7.27 3.91
C ASN A 113 1.83 6.50 5.24
N GLY A 114 2.46 5.33 5.24
CA GLY A 114 2.75 4.57 6.45
C GLY A 114 3.57 5.37 7.47
N THR A 115 4.59 6.07 7.01
CA THR A 115 5.43 6.95 7.85
C THR A 115 4.63 8.13 8.42
N LEU A 116 3.79 8.76 7.59
CA LEU A 116 2.91 9.86 8.02
C LEU A 116 1.91 9.40 9.09
N ILE A 117 1.28 8.23 8.90
CA ILE A 117 0.36 7.63 9.87
C ILE A 117 1.07 7.39 11.21
N ALA A 118 2.24 6.75 11.19
CA ALA A 118 3.02 6.46 12.39
C ALA A 118 3.43 7.74 13.14
N THR A 119 3.82 8.77 12.40
CA THR A 119 4.20 10.07 12.97
C THR A 119 3.01 10.78 13.61
N ARG A 120 1.86 10.79 12.95
CA ARG A 120 0.61 11.39 13.48
C ARG A 120 0.14 10.66 14.74
N LEU A 121 0.14 9.33 14.73
CA LEU A 121 -0.26 8.53 15.89
C LEU A 121 0.63 8.84 17.09
N ARG A 122 1.95 8.89 16.90
CA ARG A 122 2.90 9.24 17.95
C ARG A 122 2.64 10.63 18.51
N GLY A 123 2.42 11.63 17.65
CA GLY A 123 2.08 12.98 18.07
C GLY A 123 0.80 13.06 18.90
N THR A 124 -0.25 12.33 18.52
CA THR A 124 -1.50 12.25 19.27
C THR A 124 -1.29 11.62 20.65
N GLN A 125 -0.52 10.52 20.72
CA GLN A 125 -0.19 9.86 21.99
C GLN A 125 0.60 10.78 22.92
N GLN A 126 1.56 11.54 22.42
CA GLN A 126 2.33 12.53 23.19
C GLN A 126 1.44 13.67 23.71
N ALA A 127 0.54 14.18 22.87
CA ALA A 127 -0.39 15.22 23.28
C ALA A 127 -1.34 14.75 24.38
N LEU A 128 -1.88 13.53 24.28
CA LEU A 128 -2.70 12.91 25.32
C LEU A 128 -1.92 12.72 26.63
N ALA A 129 -0.70 12.20 26.57
CA ALA A 129 0.15 12.04 27.75
C ALA A 129 0.43 13.39 28.44
N ALA A 130 0.74 14.44 27.69
CA ALA A 130 0.94 15.78 28.22
C ALA A 130 -0.33 16.35 28.89
N LEU A 131 -1.50 16.12 28.29
CA LEU A 131 -2.79 16.57 28.81
C LEU A 131 -3.15 15.87 30.12
N PHE A 132 -2.95 14.56 30.20
CA PHE A 132 -3.15 13.82 31.45
C PHE A 132 -2.18 14.24 32.55
N SER A 133 -0.92 14.50 32.20
CA SER A 133 0.08 15.01 33.15
C SER A 133 -0.31 16.40 33.67
N ALA A 134 -0.73 17.32 32.80
CA ALA A 134 -1.14 18.66 33.17
C ALA A 134 -2.43 18.68 34.03
N ALA A 135 -3.36 17.77 33.77
CA ALA A 135 -4.59 17.63 34.53
C ALA A 135 -4.39 16.94 35.90
N ARG A 136 -3.17 16.49 36.22
CA ARG A 136 -2.86 15.66 37.41
C ARG A 136 -3.79 14.44 37.55
N ILE A 137 -4.33 13.96 36.45
CA ILE A 137 -5.09 12.71 36.43
C ILE A 137 -4.04 11.60 36.29
N PRO A 138 -3.95 10.65 37.23
CA PRO A 138 -3.09 9.47 37.06
C PRO A 138 -3.51 8.79 35.75
N GLY A 139 -2.58 8.64 34.82
CA GLY A 139 -2.90 8.29 33.44
C GLY A 139 -3.68 6.99 33.34
N ALA A 140 -4.76 7.02 32.56
CA ALA A 140 -5.46 5.83 32.15
C ALA A 140 -4.65 4.99 31.14
N TYR A 141 -3.57 5.56 30.61
CA TYR A 141 -2.68 4.91 29.66
C TYR A 141 -1.21 5.08 30.07
N ALA A 142 -0.45 4.00 30.07
CA ALA A 142 1.00 4.05 30.15
C ALA A 142 1.60 4.59 28.85
N ALA A 143 2.87 5.04 28.90
CA ALA A 143 3.59 5.60 27.74
C ALA A 143 3.75 4.58 26.58
N ASP A 144 3.54 3.30 26.81
CA ASP A 144 3.55 2.20 25.84
C ASP A 144 2.17 1.93 25.21
N GLY A 145 1.14 2.73 25.55
CA GLY A 145 -0.24 2.57 25.06
C GLY A 145 -1.07 1.53 25.81
N SER A 146 -0.54 0.92 26.88
CA SER A 146 -1.30 0.00 27.71
C SER A 146 -2.26 0.74 28.64
N THR A 147 -3.48 0.18 28.85
CA THR A 147 -4.44 0.73 29.81
C THR A 147 -4.08 0.32 31.24
N VAL A 148 -3.95 1.31 32.11
CA VAL A 148 -3.82 1.03 33.59
C VAL A 148 -5.20 0.70 34.12
N PRO A 149 -5.41 -0.48 34.77
CA PRO A 149 -6.70 -0.86 35.33
C PRO A 149 -7.19 0.19 36.36
N TYR A 150 -8.44 0.61 36.25
CA TYR A 150 -9.11 1.58 37.12
C TYR A 150 -8.95 1.30 38.64
N ARG A 151 -8.74 0.05 38.99
CA ARG A 151 -8.51 -0.41 40.39
C ARG A 151 -7.24 0.17 40.99
N THR A 152 -6.18 0.38 40.22
CA THR A 152 -4.92 0.95 40.67
C THR A 152 -5.02 2.45 40.93
N LEU A 153 -5.94 3.15 40.24
CA LEU A 153 -6.19 4.57 40.45
C LEU A 153 -6.88 4.87 41.78
N HIS A 154 -7.73 3.94 42.25
CA HIS A 154 -8.46 4.13 43.54
C HIS A 154 -7.57 3.91 44.75
N GLN A 155 -6.52 3.09 44.65
CA GLN A 155 -5.57 2.88 45.74
C GLN A 155 -4.56 4.01 45.92
N LEU A 156 -4.27 4.78 44.86
CA LEU A 156 -3.39 5.95 44.92
C LEU A 156 -4.09 7.24 45.39
N ALA A 157 -5.41 7.25 45.38
CA ALA A 157 -6.21 8.39 45.81
C ALA A 157 -6.56 8.37 47.32
N VAL A 158 -6.22 7.27 48.04
CA VAL A 158 -6.56 7.07 49.46
C VAL A 158 -5.32 6.98 50.36
N ALA A 159 -4.12 7.18 49.78
CA ALA A 159 -2.85 7.31 50.50
C ALA A 159 -2.35 8.74 50.46
#